data_b552bb8d160a6e6654fab87060a495ae
#
_entry.id   b552bb8d160a6e6654fab87060a495ae
#
_cell.length_a   1.000
_cell.length_b   1.000
_cell.length_c   1.000
_cell.angle_alpha   90.00
_cell.angle_beta   90.00
_cell.angle_gamma   90.00
#
_symmetry.space_group_name_H-M   'P 1'
#
loop_
_entity.id
_entity.type
_entity.pdbx_description
1 polymer ?
#
loop_
_entity_poly.entity_id
_entity_poly.type
_entity_poly.pdbx_seq_one_letter_code
_entity_poly.pdbx_strand_id
1 'polypeptide(L)'
;MKLGIVGLPNSGKSTLYSAIMQTEVETSNYPFTTTTPNIGRALVPDERLDRLNEMYKAKALTPATVEMVDIAGLAKGASHGEGMGNQFLAHIREVDALVHVVRCFADDNVIHIYDSVDPVRDIETVDLELVFADLELIERRLVKVQKTARTDKSFQREADILALIKETLEEGKAARTLTWDDAEDLKLVESFTLITQKPVLYAANVSESELGDIVPGSPLEALKNYAETEGASLYVSCAKMEAEIAMLDPEEKKMFLEDLGLAESGLDRLINAGYEMLGLISFLTAGEKEVRAWTVRKNTKAPQAAGKIHSDLERGFIRAEVVAYNDLMESGSYNAAKEKGLVRVEGKEYVVQDGDVMLIRFNV
;
A
#
# COMPACT_ATOMS: atom_id res chain seq x y z
N MET A 1 -4.07 -7.42 -1.76
CA MET A 1 -3.48 -6.18 -2.27
C MET A 1 -2.04 -6.13 -1.87
N LYS A 2 -1.16 -5.68 -2.75
CA LYS A 2 0.28 -5.86 -2.63
C LYS A 2 0.99 -4.52 -2.67
N LEU A 3 1.87 -4.26 -1.71
CA LEU A 3 2.80 -3.15 -1.71
C LEU A 3 4.19 -3.66 -2.10
N GLY A 4 4.79 -3.08 -3.13
CA GLY A 4 6.15 -3.41 -3.56
C GLY A 4 7.18 -2.50 -2.91
N ILE A 5 8.17 -3.06 -2.22
CA ILE A 5 9.27 -2.27 -1.65
C ILE A 5 10.37 -2.17 -2.70
N VAL A 6 10.68 -0.94 -3.11
CA VAL A 6 11.69 -0.63 -4.13
C VAL A 6 12.73 0.37 -3.58
N GLY A 7 13.83 0.55 -4.28
CA GLY A 7 14.88 1.54 -3.97
C GLY A 7 16.26 1.04 -4.37
N LEU A 8 17.26 1.89 -4.30
CA LEU A 8 18.64 1.56 -4.63
C LEU A 8 19.25 0.54 -3.68
N PRO A 9 20.33 -0.15 -4.06
CA PRO A 9 21.14 -0.95 -3.15
C PRO A 9 21.57 -0.14 -1.91
N ASN A 10 21.56 -0.77 -0.74
CA ASN A 10 21.95 -0.16 0.53
C ASN A 10 21.09 1.02 1.01
N SER A 11 19.88 1.19 0.47
CA SER A 11 18.93 2.19 0.97
C SER A 11 18.22 1.78 2.27
N GLY A 12 18.35 0.52 2.70
CA GLY A 12 17.68 -0.03 3.88
C GLY A 12 16.45 -0.89 3.60
N LYS A 13 16.15 -1.18 2.31
CA LYS A 13 14.99 -2.00 1.91
C LYS A 13 14.90 -3.34 2.64
N SER A 14 15.98 -4.13 2.61
CA SER A 14 15.98 -5.47 3.21
C SER A 14 15.85 -5.42 4.72
N THR A 15 16.41 -4.38 5.37
CA THR A 15 16.26 -4.16 6.81
C THR A 15 14.80 -3.84 7.15
N LEU A 16 14.18 -2.92 6.42
CA LEU A 16 12.77 -2.56 6.58
C LEU A 16 11.85 -3.75 6.31
N TYR A 17 12.10 -4.49 5.22
CA TYR A 17 11.34 -5.69 4.89
C TYR A 17 11.45 -6.75 5.99
N SER A 18 12.67 -7.02 6.49
CA SER A 18 12.89 -7.99 7.57
C SER A 18 12.18 -7.58 8.85
N ALA A 19 12.15 -6.28 9.19
CA ALA A 19 11.42 -5.77 10.33
C ALA A 19 9.90 -6.01 10.19
N ILE A 20 9.34 -5.78 9.00
CA ILE A 20 7.93 -6.08 8.70
C ILE A 20 7.64 -7.57 8.85
N MET A 21 8.54 -8.44 8.38
CA MET A 21 8.35 -9.90 8.45
C MET A 21 8.43 -10.47 9.87
N GLN A 22 9.13 -9.82 10.78
CA GLN A 22 9.19 -10.23 12.19
C GLN A 22 7.88 -9.98 12.94
N THR A 23 7.03 -9.09 12.43
CA THR A 23 5.69 -8.85 12.97
C THR A 23 4.63 -9.83 12.43
N GLU A 24 5.03 -10.80 11.57
CA GLU A 24 4.10 -11.80 11.02
C GLU A 24 3.66 -12.83 12.07
N VAL A 25 2.37 -13.15 12.02
CA VAL A 25 1.86 -14.38 12.64
C VAL A 25 2.24 -15.57 11.75
N GLU A 26 2.90 -16.58 12.33
CA GLU A 26 3.28 -17.84 11.63
C GLU A 26 2.12 -18.37 10.75
N THR A 27 2.21 -18.18 9.47
CA THR A 27 1.38 -18.89 8.51
C THR A 27 2.25 -19.61 7.50
N SER A 28 2.39 -20.91 7.75
CA SER A 28 2.85 -21.99 6.85
C SER A 28 4.08 -21.73 5.99
N ASN A 29 5.14 -22.43 6.36
CA ASN A 29 6.34 -22.70 5.58
C ASN A 29 6.02 -23.13 4.14
N TYR A 30 6.28 -22.24 3.17
CA TYR A 30 6.53 -22.65 1.80
C TYR A 30 8.05 -22.69 1.57
N PRO A 31 8.60 -23.80 1.09
CA PRO A 31 10.04 -23.92 0.87
C PRO A 31 10.51 -22.98 -0.25
N PHE A 32 11.59 -22.29 0.04
CA PHE A 32 12.28 -21.33 -0.81
C PHE A 32 12.62 -21.89 -2.19
N THR A 33 12.17 -21.19 -3.24
CA THR A 33 12.78 -21.26 -4.56
C THR A 33 13.31 -19.86 -4.91
N THR A 34 14.57 -19.78 -5.23
CA THR A 34 15.42 -18.57 -5.35
C THR A 34 15.08 -17.61 -6.52
N THR A 35 13.93 -17.73 -7.13
CA THR A 35 13.48 -16.89 -8.27
C THR A 35 12.14 -16.20 -8.05
N THR A 36 11.46 -16.43 -6.92
CA THR A 36 10.21 -15.75 -6.56
C THR A 36 10.51 -14.60 -5.59
N PRO A 37 9.85 -13.44 -5.73
CA PRO A 37 10.00 -12.36 -4.77
C PRO A 37 9.59 -12.85 -3.37
N ASN A 38 10.27 -12.35 -2.34
CA ASN A 38 9.84 -12.61 -0.98
C ASN A 38 8.51 -11.87 -0.75
N ILE A 39 7.45 -12.61 -0.50
CA ILE A 39 6.12 -12.06 -0.21
C ILE A 39 5.82 -12.35 1.25
N GLY A 40 5.58 -11.31 2.02
CA GLY A 40 5.14 -11.40 3.39
C GLY A 40 3.79 -10.73 3.61
N ARG A 41 3.18 -10.97 4.78
CA ARG A 41 1.91 -10.38 5.17
C ARG A 41 2.08 -9.55 6.42
N ALA A 42 1.99 -8.25 6.27
CA ALA A 42 1.95 -7.34 7.40
C ALA A 42 0.53 -7.24 7.96
N LEU A 43 0.41 -7.28 9.29
CA LEU A 43 -0.84 -7.00 9.97
C LEU A 43 -1.13 -5.50 9.89
N VAL A 44 -2.38 -5.15 9.60
CA VAL A 44 -2.82 -3.74 9.66
C VAL A 44 -3.19 -3.42 11.11
N PRO A 45 -2.46 -2.51 11.77
CA PRO A 45 -2.77 -2.11 13.13
C PRO A 45 -4.15 -1.47 13.20
N ASP A 46 -4.99 -1.93 14.14
CA ASP A 46 -6.33 -1.40 14.33
C ASP A 46 -6.79 -1.60 15.79
N GLU A 47 -6.64 -0.58 16.61
CA GLU A 47 -7.04 -0.59 18.04
C GLU A 47 -8.53 -0.91 18.24
N ARG A 48 -9.36 -0.72 17.22
CA ARG A 48 -10.79 -1.02 17.30
C ARG A 48 -11.04 -2.50 17.53
N LEU A 49 -10.16 -3.36 17.03
CA LEU A 49 -10.26 -4.82 17.21
C LEU A 49 -10.07 -5.23 18.66
N ASP A 50 -9.08 -4.67 19.35
CA ASP A 50 -8.78 -4.99 20.75
C ASP A 50 -9.96 -4.60 21.65
N ARG A 51 -10.49 -3.39 21.47
CA ARG A 51 -11.65 -2.91 22.21
C ARG A 51 -12.93 -3.71 21.93
N LEU A 52 -13.15 -4.12 20.68
CA LEU A 52 -14.25 -5.03 20.34
C LEU A 52 -14.02 -6.41 20.98
N ASN A 53 -12.79 -6.89 21.00
CA ASN A 53 -12.47 -8.17 21.64
C ASN A 53 -12.72 -8.15 23.15
N GLU A 54 -12.41 -7.06 23.83
CA GLU A 54 -12.74 -6.86 25.23
C GLU A 54 -14.27 -6.91 25.47
N MET A 55 -15.05 -6.28 24.58
CA MET A 55 -16.52 -6.25 24.65
C MET A 55 -17.14 -7.63 24.42
N TYR A 56 -16.70 -8.34 23.37
CA TYR A 56 -17.30 -9.62 22.95
C TYR A 56 -16.64 -10.84 23.58
N LYS A 57 -15.44 -10.70 24.16
CA LYS A 57 -14.61 -11.80 24.69
C LYS A 57 -14.46 -12.93 23.70
N ALA A 58 -14.16 -12.58 22.46
CA ALA A 58 -14.09 -13.51 21.35
C ALA A 58 -12.95 -14.53 21.53
N LYS A 59 -13.17 -15.73 20.95
CA LYS A 59 -12.15 -16.80 20.98
C LYS A 59 -11.00 -16.57 20.02
N ALA A 60 -11.22 -15.76 18.98
CA ALA A 60 -10.23 -15.42 17.97
C ALA A 60 -10.30 -13.93 17.62
N LEU A 61 -9.14 -13.33 17.39
CA LEU A 61 -8.94 -11.97 16.92
C LEU A 61 -8.17 -12.03 15.61
N THR A 62 -8.74 -11.49 14.53
CA THR A 62 -8.14 -11.56 13.19
C THR A 62 -8.04 -10.18 12.58
N PRO A 63 -6.85 -9.55 12.60
CA PRO A 63 -6.59 -8.27 11.94
C PRO A 63 -6.69 -8.36 10.42
N ALA A 64 -6.86 -7.22 9.76
CA ALA A 64 -6.64 -7.10 8.33
C ALA A 64 -5.16 -7.28 7.99
N THR A 65 -4.86 -7.68 6.75
CA THR A 65 -3.49 -7.86 6.28
C THR A 65 -3.25 -7.18 4.94
N VAL A 66 -2.04 -6.71 4.72
CA VAL A 66 -1.53 -6.25 3.43
C VAL A 66 -0.32 -7.09 3.04
N GLU A 67 -0.25 -7.47 1.76
CA GLU A 67 0.91 -8.21 1.25
C GLU A 67 2.04 -7.22 0.93
N MET A 68 3.23 -7.49 1.46
CA MET A 68 4.47 -6.76 1.19
C MET A 68 5.37 -7.62 0.33
N VAL A 69 5.89 -7.03 -0.74
CA VAL A 69 6.75 -7.74 -1.71
C VAL A 69 8.11 -7.08 -1.70
N ASP A 70 9.16 -7.82 -1.28
CA ASP A 70 10.54 -7.34 -1.42
C ASP A 70 10.96 -7.47 -2.89
N ILE A 71 11.06 -6.35 -3.55
CA ILE A 71 11.49 -6.29 -4.95
C ILE A 71 12.99 -6.03 -4.95
N ALA A 72 13.76 -6.99 -5.49
CA ALA A 72 15.22 -6.91 -5.54
C ALA A 72 15.69 -5.55 -6.07
N GLY A 73 16.73 -4.98 -5.45
CA GLY A 73 17.19 -3.62 -5.76
C GLY A 73 17.53 -3.44 -7.23
N LEU A 74 17.15 -2.31 -7.80
CA LEU A 74 17.55 -1.87 -9.13
C LEU A 74 19.07 -1.72 -9.21
N ALA A 75 19.69 -2.46 -10.12
CA ALA A 75 21.01 -2.10 -10.62
C ALA A 75 20.82 -1.18 -11.83
N LYS A 76 21.64 -0.15 -11.97
CA LYS A 76 21.64 0.76 -13.12
C LYS A 76 21.71 -0.05 -14.43
N GLY A 77 20.77 0.19 -15.36
CA GLY A 77 20.68 -0.52 -16.64
C GLY A 77 19.85 -1.82 -16.57
N ALA A 78 19.03 -2.00 -15.53
CA ALA A 78 18.15 -3.15 -15.40
C ALA A 78 17.11 -3.26 -16.52
N SER A 79 16.69 -2.13 -17.09
CA SER A 79 15.77 -2.08 -18.25
C SER A 79 16.39 -2.58 -19.56
N HIS A 80 17.74 -2.55 -19.67
CA HIS A 80 18.46 -2.93 -20.89
C HIS A 80 19.24 -4.25 -20.77
N GLY A 81 19.18 -4.94 -19.60
CA GLY A 81 19.92 -6.17 -19.33
C GLY A 81 19.10 -7.44 -19.56
N GLU A 82 19.72 -8.47 -20.15
CA GLU A 82 19.11 -9.79 -20.29
C GLU A 82 18.96 -10.45 -18.90
N GLY A 83 17.72 -10.81 -18.52
CA GLY A 83 17.40 -11.72 -17.41
C GLY A 83 16.88 -11.04 -16.14
N MET A 84 17.73 -10.51 -15.24
CA MET A 84 17.31 -10.05 -13.91
C MET A 84 16.45 -8.75 -13.94
N GLY A 85 16.73 -7.84 -14.87
CA GLY A 85 15.93 -6.62 -15.04
C GLY A 85 14.48 -6.89 -15.44
N ASN A 86 14.26 -7.84 -16.33
CA ASN A 86 12.92 -8.23 -16.74
C ASN A 86 12.10 -8.88 -15.62
N GLN A 87 12.75 -9.64 -14.73
CA GLN A 87 12.09 -10.22 -13.54
C GLN A 87 11.70 -9.14 -12.54
N PHE A 88 12.57 -8.18 -12.28
CA PHE A 88 12.30 -7.02 -11.44
C PHE A 88 11.05 -6.25 -11.92
N LEU A 89 11.01 -5.88 -13.20
CA LEU A 89 9.88 -5.18 -13.80
C LEU A 89 8.58 -6.01 -13.76
N ALA A 90 8.68 -7.34 -13.92
CA ALA A 90 7.54 -8.24 -13.79
C ALA A 90 6.96 -8.20 -12.37
N HIS A 91 7.80 -8.24 -11.34
CA HIS A 91 7.36 -8.17 -9.95
C HIS A 91 6.72 -6.81 -9.61
N ILE A 92 7.29 -5.69 -10.13
CA ILE A 92 6.66 -4.38 -9.96
C ILE A 92 5.27 -4.33 -10.63
N ARG A 93 5.08 -4.98 -11.77
CA ARG A 93 3.76 -5.03 -12.43
C ARG A 93 2.68 -5.70 -11.59
N GLU A 94 3.05 -6.67 -10.77
CA GLU A 94 2.12 -7.45 -9.93
C GLU A 94 1.68 -6.75 -8.64
N VAL A 95 2.34 -5.68 -8.22
CA VAL A 95 1.97 -4.93 -7.01
C VAL A 95 1.00 -3.80 -7.32
N ASP A 96 0.21 -3.38 -6.33
CA ASP A 96 -0.80 -2.33 -6.50
C ASP A 96 -0.22 -0.93 -6.29
N ALA A 97 0.81 -0.78 -5.46
CA ALA A 97 1.51 0.48 -5.18
C ALA A 97 2.96 0.23 -4.75
N LEU A 98 3.78 1.28 -4.70
CA LEU A 98 5.20 1.20 -4.39
C LEU A 98 5.53 1.91 -3.07
N VAL A 99 6.35 1.29 -2.24
CA VAL A 99 7.05 1.89 -1.12
C VAL A 99 8.50 2.09 -1.56
N HIS A 100 8.86 3.31 -1.89
CA HIS A 100 10.20 3.65 -2.35
C HIS A 100 11.09 4.02 -1.17
N VAL A 101 11.95 3.10 -0.74
CA VAL A 101 12.89 3.32 0.34
C VAL A 101 14.08 4.15 -0.14
N VAL A 102 14.22 5.34 0.42
CA VAL A 102 15.22 6.34 0.03
C VAL A 102 16.18 6.58 1.20
N ARG A 103 17.48 6.48 0.92
CA ARG A 103 18.51 6.73 1.92
C ARG A 103 18.67 8.22 2.17
N CYS A 104 18.46 8.65 3.40
CA CYS A 104 18.65 10.03 3.84
C CYS A 104 19.73 10.18 4.93
N PHE A 105 20.41 9.11 5.33
CA PHE A 105 21.46 9.12 6.36
C PHE A 105 22.86 8.97 5.77
N ALA A 106 23.86 9.57 6.41
CA ALA A 106 25.27 9.37 6.12
C ALA A 106 25.84 8.30 7.05
N ASP A 107 26.52 7.30 6.49
CA ASP A 107 27.27 6.27 7.25
C ASP A 107 28.43 5.79 6.37
N ASP A 108 29.66 5.98 6.84
CA ASP A 108 30.90 5.64 6.12
C ASP A 108 31.09 4.11 5.98
N ASN A 109 30.42 3.30 6.82
CA ASN A 109 30.44 1.85 6.74
C ASN A 109 29.45 1.27 5.73
N VAL A 110 28.52 2.09 5.22
CA VAL A 110 27.51 1.68 4.25
C VAL A 110 27.81 2.33 2.90
N ILE A 111 28.35 1.56 1.97
CA ILE A 111 28.73 2.02 0.64
C ILE A 111 27.48 2.55 -0.10
N HIS A 112 27.60 3.74 -0.71
CA HIS A 112 26.61 4.27 -1.64
C HIS A 112 27.09 4.12 -3.08
N ILE A 113 26.18 3.76 -4.01
CA ILE A 113 26.56 3.51 -5.43
C ILE A 113 27.12 4.76 -6.14
N TYR A 114 26.87 5.96 -5.61
CA TYR A 114 27.35 7.25 -6.11
C TYR A 114 28.29 7.96 -5.14
N ASP A 115 28.80 7.29 -4.12
CA ASP A 115 29.70 7.82 -3.09
C ASP A 115 29.17 9.06 -2.34
N SER A 116 27.88 9.39 -2.49
CA SER A 116 27.23 10.50 -1.82
C SER A 116 25.74 10.25 -1.63
N VAL A 117 25.17 10.79 -0.55
CA VAL A 117 23.72 10.73 -0.28
C VAL A 117 23.05 11.90 -0.98
N ASP A 118 22.14 11.59 -1.89
CA ASP A 118 21.31 12.56 -2.62
C ASP A 118 19.97 11.88 -2.94
N PRO A 119 18.94 12.11 -2.08
CA PRO A 119 17.66 11.43 -2.21
C PRO A 119 16.95 11.68 -3.53
N VAL A 120 17.03 12.90 -4.07
CA VAL A 120 16.34 13.27 -5.32
C VAL A 120 16.97 12.52 -6.50
N ARG A 121 18.30 12.57 -6.63
CA ARG A 121 19.04 11.80 -7.65
C ARG A 121 18.72 10.30 -7.56
N ASP A 122 18.65 9.76 -6.34
CA ASP A 122 18.44 8.35 -6.11
C ASP A 122 17.02 7.93 -6.55
N ILE A 123 16.01 8.77 -6.29
CA ILE A 123 14.65 8.58 -6.79
C ILE A 123 14.61 8.66 -8.31
N GLU A 124 15.16 9.72 -8.89
CA GLU A 124 15.19 9.91 -10.35
C GLU A 124 15.87 8.73 -11.06
N THR A 125 16.91 8.16 -10.45
CA THR A 125 17.59 6.97 -11.01
C THR A 125 16.65 5.76 -11.07
N VAL A 126 15.83 5.53 -10.04
CA VAL A 126 14.85 4.44 -10.03
C VAL A 126 13.71 4.74 -11.00
N ASP A 127 13.17 5.96 -10.96
CA ASP A 127 12.04 6.35 -11.79
C ASP A 127 12.38 6.29 -13.29
N LEU A 128 13.59 6.67 -13.70
CA LEU A 128 14.03 6.57 -15.09
C LEU A 128 13.99 5.11 -15.63
N GLU A 129 14.39 4.13 -14.81
CA GLU A 129 14.32 2.72 -15.22
C GLU A 129 12.84 2.28 -15.41
N LEU A 130 11.93 2.75 -14.55
CA LEU A 130 10.50 2.46 -14.67
C LEU A 130 9.88 3.16 -15.89
N VAL A 131 10.28 4.41 -16.14
CA VAL A 131 9.86 5.21 -17.30
C VAL A 131 10.29 4.53 -18.59
N PHE A 132 11.52 4.06 -18.72
CA PHE A 132 11.98 3.35 -19.91
C PHE A 132 11.17 2.06 -20.17
N ALA A 133 10.86 1.31 -19.11
CA ALA A 133 10.06 0.10 -19.22
C ALA A 133 8.63 0.36 -19.72
N ASP A 134 8.01 1.45 -19.28
CA ASP A 134 6.68 1.82 -19.72
C ASP A 134 6.71 2.48 -21.12
N LEU A 135 7.74 3.27 -21.41
CA LEU A 135 7.90 3.88 -22.74
C LEU A 135 7.96 2.83 -23.83
N GLU A 136 8.74 1.77 -23.66
CA GLU A 136 8.81 0.64 -24.62
C GLU A 136 7.43 -0.02 -24.82
N LEU A 137 6.65 -0.18 -23.76
CA LEU A 137 5.30 -0.75 -23.82
C LEU A 137 4.35 0.18 -24.58
N ILE A 138 4.36 1.47 -24.23
CA ILE A 138 3.49 2.50 -24.82
C ILE A 138 3.81 2.66 -26.32
N GLU A 139 5.07 2.72 -26.72
CA GLU A 139 5.47 2.83 -28.13
C GLU A 139 4.95 1.67 -28.97
N ARG A 140 5.14 0.44 -28.47
CA ARG A 140 4.63 -0.76 -29.17
C ARG A 140 3.10 -0.75 -29.31
N ARG A 141 2.38 -0.29 -28.28
CA ARG A 141 0.92 -0.21 -28.30
C ARG A 141 0.44 0.92 -29.19
N LEU A 142 1.04 2.10 -29.12
CA LEU A 142 0.69 3.28 -29.90
C LEU A 142 0.77 3.00 -31.41
N VAL A 143 1.84 2.36 -31.90
CA VAL A 143 1.98 1.97 -33.32
C VAL A 143 0.81 1.09 -33.79
N LYS A 144 0.38 0.14 -32.97
CA LYS A 144 -0.76 -0.75 -33.29
C LYS A 144 -2.08 0.03 -33.31
N VAL A 145 -2.34 0.82 -32.27
CA VAL A 145 -3.59 1.57 -32.12
C VAL A 145 -3.71 2.64 -33.21
N GLN A 146 -2.66 3.39 -33.52
CA GLN A 146 -2.65 4.37 -34.62
C GLN A 146 -2.96 3.73 -36.00
N LYS A 147 -2.48 2.51 -36.25
CA LYS A 147 -2.79 1.78 -37.48
C LYS A 147 -4.29 1.41 -37.52
N THR A 148 -4.87 0.98 -36.41
CA THR A 148 -6.30 0.65 -36.33
C THR A 148 -7.17 1.90 -36.41
N ALA A 149 -6.79 3.01 -35.81
CA ALA A 149 -7.51 4.28 -35.82
C ALA A 149 -7.66 4.89 -37.24
N ARG A 150 -6.80 4.50 -38.20
CA ARG A 150 -6.93 4.91 -39.58
C ARG A 150 -8.17 4.31 -40.25
N THR A 151 -8.58 3.13 -39.83
CA THR A 151 -9.73 2.39 -40.37
C THR A 151 -10.96 2.46 -39.47
N ASP A 152 -10.75 2.59 -38.16
CA ASP A 152 -11.81 2.67 -37.16
C ASP A 152 -11.56 3.87 -36.21
N LYS A 153 -12.38 4.90 -36.36
CA LYS A 153 -12.29 6.15 -35.58
C LYS A 153 -12.52 5.97 -34.09
N SER A 154 -13.14 4.86 -33.64
CA SER A 154 -13.36 4.59 -32.21
C SER A 154 -12.04 4.45 -31.44
N PHE A 155 -10.94 4.08 -32.10
CA PHE A 155 -9.61 3.97 -31.50
C PHE A 155 -8.83 5.30 -31.46
N GLN A 156 -9.39 6.40 -31.97
CA GLN A 156 -8.67 7.68 -31.99
C GLN A 156 -8.39 8.19 -30.57
N ARG A 157 -9.38 8.10 -29.67
CA ARG A 157 -9.22 8.51 -28.27
C ARG A 157 -8.09 7.75 -27.54
N GLU A 158 -8.02 6.42 -27.76
CA GLU A 158 -6.92 5.61 -27.22
C GLU A 158 -5.56 6.04 -27.78
N ALA A 159 -5.49 6.34 -29.09
CA ALA A 159 -4.26 6.81 -29.70
C ALA A 159 -3.78 8.16 -29.13
N ASP A 160 -4.71 9.09 -28.88
CA ASP A 160 -4.41 10.40 -28.32
C ASP A 160 -3.91 10.30 -26.87
N ILE A 161 -4.54 9.46 -26.07
CA ILE A 161 -4.11 9.17 -24.68
C ILE A 161 -2.72 8.53 -24.66
N LEU A 162 -2.48 7.52 -25.51
CA LEU A 162 -1.16 6.88 -25.59
C LEU A 162 -0.08 7.85 -26.07
N ALA A 163 -0.40 8.79 -26.97
CA ALA A 163 0.53 9.83 -27.41
C ALA A 163 0.90 10.79 -26.27
N LEU A 164 -0.08 11.22 -25.47
CA LEU A 164 0.15 12.08 -24.32
C LEU A 164 1.00 11.39 -23.25
N ILE A 165 0.72 10.11 -22.95
CA ILE A 165 1.52 9.33 -22.01
C ILE A 165 2.96 9.18 -22.53
N LYS A 166 3.12 8.88 -23.84
CA LYS A 166 4.44 8.77 -24.45
C LYS A 166 5.25 10.06 -24.29
N GLU A 167 4.67 11.22 -24.61
CA GLU A 167 5.31 12.52 -24.46
C GLU A 167 5.77 12.77 -23.01
N THR A 168 4.91 12.47 -22.02
CA THR A 168 5.23 12.57 -20.60
C THR A 168 6.42 11.69 -20.20
N LEU A 169 6.42 10.44 -20.67
CA LEU A 169 7.51 9.49 -20.39
C LEU A 169 8.82 9.90 -21.09
N GLU A 170 8.76 10.45 -22.31
CA GLU A 170 9.93 10.98 -23.03
C GLU A 170 10.57 12.18 -22.32
N GLU A 171 9.78 12.95 -21.55
CA GLU A 171 10.27 14.00 -20.66
C GLU A 171 10.90 13.46 -19.37
N GLY A 172 10.93 12.14 -19.18
CA GLY A 172 11.43 11.49 -17.97
C GLY A 172 10.44 11.53 -16.78
N LYS A 173 9.19 11.92 -17.01
CA LYS A 173 8.16 12.03 -15.97
C LYS A 173 7.34 10.75 -15.90
N ALA A 174 6.93 10.39 -14.69
CA ALA A 174 6.06 9.23 -14.46
C ALA A 174 4.63 9.49 -14.95
N ALA A 175 3.94 8.45 -15.46
CA ALA A 175 2.56 8.56 -15.95
C ALA A 175 1.56 9.00 -14.85
N ARG A 176 1.88 8.78 -13.55
CA ARG A 176 1.08 9.23 -12.40
C ARG A 176 0.97 10.75 -12.27
N THR A 177 1.82 11.52 -12.96
CA THR A 177 1.74 12.99 -12.98
C THR A 177 0.61 13.52 -13.86
N LEU A 178 0.04 12.67 -14.73
CA LEU A 178 -1.12 13.01 -15.54
C LEU A 178 -2.41 12.85 -14.74
N THR A 179 -3.32 13.81 -14.90
CA THR A 179 -4.66 13.78 -14.32
C THR A 179 -5.71 13.51 -15.40
N TRP A 180 -6.74 12.75 -15.06
CA TRP A 180 -7.78 12.31 -15.98
C TRP A 180 -9.15 12.72 -15.44
N ASP A 181 -9.80 13.67 -16.10
CA ASP A 181 -11.13 14.17 -15.68
C ASP A 181 -12.27 13.22 -16.09
N ASP A 182 -12.07 12.46 -17.18
CA ASP A 182 -13.05 11.52 -17.71
C ASP A 182 -12.85 10.13 -17.11
N ALA A 183 -13.91 9.57 -16.52
CA ALA A 183 -13.88 8.24 -15.92
C ALA A 183 -13.64 7.10 -16.93
N GLU A 184 -13.97 7.31 -18.23
CA GLU A 184 -13.67 6.32 -19.28
C GLU A 184 -12.19 6.36 -19.65
N ASP A 185 -11.59 7.56 -19.70
CA ASP A 185 -10.14 7.70 -19.92
C ASP A 185 -9.36 7.08 -18.77
N LEU A 186 -9.76 7.33 -17.53
CA LEU A 186 -9.12 6.73 -16.36
C LEU A 186 -9.13 5.19 -16.45
N LYS A 187 -10.30 4.60 -16.74
CA LYS A 187 -10.40 3.13 -16.92
C LYS A 187 -9.54 2.61 -18.07
N LEU A 188 -9.45 3.37 -19.15
CA LEU A 188 -8.62 3.00 -20.28
C LEU A 188 -7.14 3.00 -19.91
N VAL A 189 -6.68 4.05 -19.24
CA VAL A 189 -5.30 4.19 -18.75
C VAL A 189 -4.96 3.11 -17.73
N GLU A 190 -5.86 2.81 -16.79
CA GLU A 190 -5.71 1.69 -15.85
C GLU A 190 -5.50 0.34 -16.58
N SER A 191 -6.17 0.15 -17.74
CA SER A 191 -6.03 -1.05 -18.56
C SER A 191 -4.63 -1.24 -19.16
N PHE A 192 -3.83 -0.18 -19.24
CA PHE A 192 -2.45 -0.25 -19.74
C PHE A 192 -1.49 -0.87 -18.75
N THR A 193 -1.86 -0.91 -17.47
CA THR A 193 -1.07 -1.50 -16.37
C THR A 193 0.36 -0.94 -16.27
N LEU A 194 0.48 0.38 -16.40
CA LEU A 194 1.76 1.06 -16.35
C LEU A 194 2.34 1.00 -14.93
N ILE A 195 3.65 0.80 -14.85
CA ILE A 195 4.38 0.79 -13.58
C ILE A 195 4.44 2.21 -13.02
N THR A 196 4.70 3.18 -13.88
CA THR A 196 4.84 4.60 -13.51
C THR A 196 3.51 5.27 -13.16
N GLN A 197 2.36 4.60 -13.38
CA GLN A 197 1.05 5.08 -12.94
C GLN A 197 0.73 4.67 -11.49
N LYS A 198 1.45 3.68 -10.95
CA LYS A 198 1.19 3.20 -9.57
C LYS A 198 1.46 4.30 -8.56
N PRO A 199 0.62 4.41 -7.50
CA PRO A 199 0.89 5.29 -6.38
C PRO A 199 2.24 4.96 -5.73
N VAL A 200 2.94 5.98 -5.25
CA VAL A 200 4.24 5.86 -4.57
C VAL A 200 4.16 6.50 -3.19
N LEU A 201 4.67 5.77 -2.19
CA LEU A 201 4.97 6.26 -0.85
C LEU A 201 6.49 6.31 -0.72
N TYR A 202 7.05 7.50 -0.51
CA TYR A 202 8.48 7.64 -0.21
C TYR A 202 8.74 7.31 1.25
N ALA A 203 9.58 6.31 1.50
CA ALA A 203 10.04 5.92 2.82
C ALA A 203 11.47 6.44 3.05
N ALA A 204 11.59 7.61 3.69
CA ALA A 204 12.86 8.19 4.08
C ALA A 204 13.50 7.33 5.19
N ASN A 205 14.60 6.68 4.89
CA ASN A 205 15.41 5.99 5.87
C ASN A 205 16.49 6.95 6.39
N VAL A 206 16.32 7.40 7.64
CA VAL A 206 17.21 8.33 8.34
C VAL A 206 18.03 7.63 9.42
N SER A 207 19.03 8.29 9.98
CA SER A 207 19.68 7.83 11.21
C SER A 207 18.78 8.06 12.43
N GLU A 208 19.04 7.36 13.52
CA GLU A 208 18.30 7.52 14.77
C GLU A 208 18.31 8.98 15.29
N SER A 209 19.43 9.67 15.15
CA SER A 209 19.58 11.07 15.56
C SER A 209 18.84 12.08 14.68
N GLU A 210 18.37 11.66 13.49
CA GLU A 210 17.62 12.48 12.53
C GLU A 210 16.10 12.19 12.59
N LEU A 211 15.66 11.33 13.50
CA LEU A 211 14.25 11.16 13.80
C LEU A 211 13.77 12.37 14.62
N GLY A 212 12.85 13.15 14.07
CA GLY A 212 12.30 14.34 14.72
C GLY A 212 12.19 15.52 13.77
N ASP A 213 12.71 16.66 14.18
CA ASP A 213 12.63 17.89 13.38
C ASP A 213 13.49 17.82 12.13
N ILE A 214 12.92 18.27 11.01
CA ILE A 214 13.62 18.30 9.73
C ILE A 214 14.61 19.45 9.73
N VAL A 215 15.89 19.12 9.62
CA VAL A 215 16.97 20.12 9.60
C VAL A 215 17.04 20.80 8.21
N PRO A 216 17.04 22.15 8.14
CA PRO A 216 17.19 22.85 6.88
C PRO A 216 18.48 22.47 6.13
N GLY A 217 18.38 22.20 4.83
CA GLY A 217 19.47 21.75 3.97
C GLY A 217 19.82 20.27 4.09
N SER A 218 19.07 19.50 4.89
CA SER A 218 19.28 18.06 5.03
C SER A 218 18.78 17.27 3.83
N PRO A 219 19.29 16.03 3.62
CA PRO A 219 18.74 15.11 2.64
C PRO A 219 17.22 14.84 2.85
N LEU A 220 16.77 14.80 4.10
CA LEU A 220 15.36 14.61 4.43
C LEU A 220 14.49 15.78 3.97
N GLU A 221 14.96 17.04 4.11
CA GLU A 221 14.24 18.21 3.60
C GLU A 221 14.13 18.17 2.07
N ALA A 222 15.21 17.81 1.38
CA ALA A 222 15.20 17.68 -0.08
C ALA A 222 14.17 16.64 -0.54
N LEU A 223 14.11 15.48 0.14
CA LEU A 223 13.12 14.44 -0.14
C LEU A 223 11.69 14.92 0.15
N LYS A 224 11.47 15.64 1.25
CA LYS A 224 10.16 16.17 1.59
C LYS A 224 9.65 17.11 0.50
N ASN A 225 10.48 18.08 0.08
CA ASN A 225 10.12 19.04 -0.96
C ASN A 225 9.82 18.32 -2.30
N TYR A 226 10.59 17.30 -2.63
CA TYR A 226 10.35 16.47 -3.81
C TYR A 226 9.01 15.76 -3.74
N ALA A 227 8.71 15.08 -2.62
CA ALA A 227 7.45 14.37 -2.41
C ALA A 227 6.23 15.31 -2.48
N GLU A 228 6.34 16.51 -1.87
CA GLU A 228 5.29 17.54 -1.94
C GLU A 228 5.03 18.01 -3.38
N THR A 229 6.10 18.16 -4.19
CA THR A 229 5.98 18.56 -5.60
C THR A 229 5.25 17.50 -6.44
N GLU A 230 5.46 16.21 -6.14
CA GLU A 230 4.76 15.09 -6.79
C GLU A 230 3.37 14.80 -6.19
N GLY A 231 2.99 15.44 -5.09
CA GLY A 231 1.77 15.09 -4.34
C GLY A 231 1.82 13.69 -3.73
N ALA A 232 3.02 13.15 -3.52
CA ALA A 232 3.26 11.84 -2.95
C ALA A 232 3.35 11.90 -1.42
N SER A 233 2.97 10.82 -0.75
CA SER A 233 3.12 10.70 0.70
C SER A 233 4.57 10.44 1.08
N LEU A 234 5.01 11.06 2.19
CA LEU A 234 6.31 10.85 2.80
C LEU A 234 6.16 10.15 4.14
N TYR A 235 6.91 9.10 4.34
CA TYR A 235 7.07 8.39 5.60
C TYR A 235 8.54 8.48 6.05
N VAL A 236 8.79 8.77 7.32
CA VAL A 236 10.15 8.91 7.88
C VAL A 236 10.35 7.88 8.97
N SER A 237 11.42 7.09 8.87
CA SER A 237 11.82 6.12 9.89
C SER A 237 13.32 5.83 9.87
N CYS A 238 13.80 5.22 10.92
CA CYS A 238 15.11 4.58 10.97
C CYS A 238 14.91 3.06 10.85
N ALA A 239 15.21 2.49 9.68
CA ALA A 239 15.00 1.06 9.42
C ALA A 239 15.75 0.15 10.42
N LYS A 240 16.90 0.58 10.95
CA LYS A 240 17.64 -0.13 11.97
C LYS A 240 16.86 -0.17 13.29
N MET A 241 16.35 0.96 13.74
CA MET A 241 15.56 1.05 14.97
C MET A 241 14.24 0.25 14.85
N GLU A 242 13.58 0.31 13.69
CA GLU A 242 12.38 -0.49 13.44
C GLU A 242 12.66 -1.99 13.52
N ALA A 243 13.82 -2.45 13.03
CA ALA A 243 14.22 -3.84 13.13
C ALA A 243 14.49 -4.27 14.59
N GLU A 244 15.03 -3.37 15.42
CA GLU A 244 15.22 -3.62 16.86
C GLU A 244 13.88 -3.67 17.60
N ILE A 245 12.97 -2.72 17.32
CA ILE A 245 11.61 -2.68 17.92
C ILE A 245 10.80 -3.93 17.55
N ALA A 246 10.94 -4.41 16.30
CA ALA A 246 10.22 -5.59 15.82
C ALA A 246 10.63 -6.90 16.54
N MET A 247 11.79 -6.92 17.20
CA MET A 247 12.29 -8.08 17.98
C MET A 247 11.79 -8.08 19.42
N LEU A 248 11.22 -6.96 19.91
CA LEU A 248 10.75 -6.84 21.29
C LEU A 248 9.41 -7.58 21.46
N ASP A 249 9.19 -8.11 22.66
CA ASP A 249 7.86 -8.60 23.00
C ASP A 249 6.83 -7.44 23.11
N PRO A 250 5.52 -7.71 23.11
CA PRO A 250 4.50 -6.66 23.08
C PRO A 250 4.58 -5.69 24.28
N GLU A 251 4.99 -6.15 25.47
CA GLU A 251 5.11 -5.32 26.67
C GLU A 251 6.37 -4.43 26.57
N GLU A 252 7.48 -5.01 26.16
CA GLU A 252 8.74 -4.29 25.92
C GLU A 252 8.59 -3.26 24.78
N LYS A 253 7.93 -3.64 23.68
CA LYS A 253 7.62 -2.73 22.56
C LYS A 253 6.84 -1.51 23.06
N LYS A 254 5.81 -1.73 23.87
CA LYS A 254 4.97 -0.65 24.40
C LYS A 254 5.78 0.30 25.28
N MET A 255 6.56 -0.24 26.22
CA MET A 255 7.43 0.57 27.10
C MET A 255 8.45 1.38 26.29
N PHE A 256 9.07 0.77 25.28
CA PHE A 256 10.06 1.44 24.44
C PHE A 256 9.45 2.59 23.64
N LEU A 257 8.25 2.40 23.07
CA LEU A 257 7.53 3.45 22.35
C LEU A 257 7.11 4.60 23.31
N GLU A 258 6.65 4.28 24.51
CA GLU A 258 6.30 5.27 25.55
C GLU A 258 7.53 6.11 25.96
N ASP A 259 8.69 5.49 26.12
CA ASP A 259 9.96 6.18 26.45
C ASP A 259 10.40 7.14 25.32
N LEU A 260 10.12 6.78 24.08
CA LEU A 260 10.35 7.64 22.92
C LEU A 260 9.25 8.69 22.68
N GLY A 261 8.17 8.66 23.46
CA GLY A 261 7.01 9.54 23.26
C GLY A 261 6.21 9.25 21.99
N LEU A 262 6.30 8.02 21.47
CA LEU A 262 5.61 7.57 20.25
C LEU A 262 4.34 6.78 20.60
N ALA A 263 3.25 7.06 19.92
CA ALA A 263 1.99 6.33 20.10
C ALA A 263 2.00 4.95 19.41
N GLU A 264 2.72 4.83 18.29
CA GLU A 264 2.82 3.63 17.47
C GLU A 264 4.21 3.52 16.83
N SER A 265 4.60 2.31 16.41
CA SER A 265 5.88 2.11 15.72
C SER A 265 5.87 2.76 14.32
N GLY A 266 7.05 3.01 13.80
CA GLY A 266 7.14 3.48 12.44
C GLY A 266 6.60 2.46 11.43
N LEU A 267 6.81 1.16 11.64
CA LEU A 267 6.22 0.12 10.78
C LEU A 267 4.70 0.18 10.76
N ASP A 268 4.07 0.38 11.91
CA ASP A 268 2.61 0.51 12.02
C ASP A 268 2.11 1.70 11.19
N ARG A 269 2.81 2.86 11.28
CA ARG A 269 2.52 4.04 10.45
C ARG A 269 2.73 3.80 8.95
N LEU A 270 3.79 3.08 8.57
CA LEU A 270 4.05 2.73 7.17
C LEU A 270 2.93 1.86 6.59
N ILE A 271 2.51 0.84 7.34
CA ILE A 271 1.44 -0.06 6.93
C ILE A 271 0.12 0.71 6.78
N ASN A 272 -0.20 1.57 7.74
CA ASN A 272 -1.41 2.41 7.69
C ASN A 272 -1.37 3.38 6.50
N ALA A 273 -0.24 4.05 6.27
CA ALA A 273 -0.06 4.94 5.12
C ALA A 273 -0.19 4.21 3.78
N GLY A 274 0.39 3.01 3.67
CA GLY A 274 0.24 2.17 2.49
C GLY A 274 -1.20 1.69 2.27
N TYR A 275 -1.90 1.36 3.35
CA TYR A 275 -3.29 0.97 3.33
C TYR A 275 -4.20 2.10 2.83
N GLU A 276 -3.98 3.31 3.35
CA GLU A 276 -4.70 4.51 2.93
C GLU A 276 -4.40 4.89 1.46
N MET A 277 -3.12 4.85 1.06
CA MET A 277 -2.68 5.13 -0.32
C MET A 277 -3.37 4.21 -1.35
N LEU A 278 -3.62 2.94 -0.98
CA LEU A 278 -4.35 1.98 -1.78
C LEU A 278 -5.88 2.23 -1.78
N GLY A 279 -6.35 3.25 -1.08
CA GLY A 279 -7.77 3.53 -0.92
C GLY A 279 -8.53 2.42 -0.20
N LEU A 280 -7.87 1.75 0.76
CA LEU A 280 -8.47 0.67 1.54
C LEU A 280 -9.16 1.19 2.80
N ILE A 281 -10.16 0.44 3.22
CA ILE A 281 -10.87 0.60 4.49
C ILE A 281 -11.10 -0.76 5.12
N SER A 282 -11.33 -0.77 6.42
CA SER A 282 -11.70 -1.98 7.16
C SER A 282 -13.13 -1.87 7.67
N PHE A 283 -13.99 -2.83 7.29
CA PHE A 283 -15.21 -3.08 8.04
C PHE A 283 -15.00 -4.25 9.00
N LEU A 284 -15.79 -4.33 10.04
CA LEU A 284 -15.57 -5.21 11.17
C LEU A 284 -16.75 -6.19 11.31
N THR A 285 -16.46 -7.41 11.74
CA THR A 285 -17.45 -8.35 12.24
C THR A 285 -17.07 -8.71 13.67
N ALA A 286 -18.05 -8.70 14.57
CA ALA A 286 -17.80 -8.94 15.98
C ALA A 286 -18.82 -9.94 16.55
N GLY A 287 -18.33 -10.94 17.26
CA GLY A 287 -19.11 -11.97 17.92
C GLY A 287 -18.28 -12.84 18.85
N GLU A 288 -18.90 -13.69 19.64
CA GLU A 288 -18.22 -14.58 20.61
C GLU A 288 -17.20 -15.56 20.00
N LYS A 289 -17.34 -15.87 18.70
CA LYS A 289 -16.42 -16.78 18.02
C LYS A 289 -15.19 -16.06 17.52
N GLU A 290 -15.38 -14.91 16.89
CA GLU A 290 -14.33 -14.14 16.24
C GLU A 290 -14.69 -12.66 16.20
N VAL A 291 -13.69 -11.81 16.43
CA VAL A 291 -13.66 -10.40 16.04
C VAL A 291 -12.66 -10.28 14.89
N ARG A 292 -13.11 -9.70 13.77
CA ARG A 292 -12.29 -9.66 12.57
C ARG A 292 -12.46 -8.37 11.77
N ALA A 293 -11.35 -7.86 11.23
CA ALA A 293 -11.32 -6.80 10.24
C ALA A 293 -11.26 -7.38 8.82
N TRP A 294 -12.04 -6.78 7.93
CA TRP A 294 -12.16 -7.17 6.52
C TRP A 294 -11.78 -6.00 5.63
N THR A 295 -10.79 -6.21 4.77
CA THR A 295 -10.30 -5.20 3.84
C THR A 295 -11.18 -5.08 2.61
N VAL A 296 -11.64 -3.87 2.32
CA VAL A 296 -12.31 -3.51 1.07
C VAL A 296 -11.75 -2.18 0.54
N ARG A 297 -11.99 -1.87 -0.72
CA ARG A 297 -11.71 -0.52 -1.26
C ARG A 297 -12.78 0.47 -0.81
N LYS A 298 -12.42 1.73 -0.66
CA LYS A 298 -13.40 2.84 -0.51
C LYS A 298 -14.44 2.73 -1.64
N ASN A 299 -15.68 3.08 -1.35
CA ASN A 299 -16.83 2.99 -2.26
C ASN A 299 -17.30 1.55 -2.58
N THR A 300 -16.83 0.51 -1.87
CA THR A 300 -17.36 -0.85 -2.00
C THR A 300 -18.78 -0.93 -1.44
N LYS A 301 -19.71 -1.55 -2.18
CA LYS A 301 -21.08 -1.78 -1.73
C LYS A 301 -21.19 -3.00 -0.82
N ALA A 302 -22.23 -3.04 0.03
CA ALA A 302 -22.45 -4.09 1.02
C ALA A 302 -22.42 -5.53 0.47
N PRO A 303 -22.98 -5.89 -0.70
CA PRO A 303 -22.87 -7.24 -1.24
C PRO A 303 -21.43 -7.66 -1.52
N GLN A 304 -20.62 -6.79 -2.17
CA GLN A 304 -19.22 -7.07 -2.45
C GLN A 304 -18.39 -7.16 -1.15
N ALA A 305 -18.71 -6.35 -0.15
CA ALA A 305 -18.09 -6.45 1.17
C ALA A 305 -18.43 -7.79 1.83
N ALA A 306 -19.70 -8.23 1.78
CA ALA A 306 -20.11 -9.54 2.25
C ALA A 306 -19.37 -10.67 1.53
N GLY A 307 -19.06 -10.50 0.23
CA GLY A 307 -18.26 -11.42 -0.57
C GLY A 307 -16.84 -11.62 -0.06
N LYS A 308 -16.27 -10.64 0.65
CA LYS A 308 -14.98 -10.79 1.32
C LYS A 308 -15.03 -11.77 2.48
N ILE A 309 -16.16 -11.90 3.13
CA ILE A 309 -16.37 -12.89 4.19
C ILE A 309 -16.54 -14.28 3.56
N HIS A 310 -17.46 -14.40 2.61
CA HIS A 310 -17.71 -15.64 1.86
C HIS A 310 -18.53 -15.36 0.59
N SER A 311 -18.24 -16.07 -0.51
CA SER A 311 -18.94 -15.91 -1.79
C SER A 311 -20.47 -16.15 -1.69
N ASP A 312 -20.91 -17.03 -0.79
CA ASP A 312 -22.33 -17.28 -0.56
C ASP A 312 -23.05 -16.09 0.06
N LEU A 313 -22.35 -15.31 0.90
CA LEU A 313 -22.91 -14.08 1.49
C LEU A 313 -23.13 -13.00 0.43
N GLU A 314 -22.29 -12.94 -0.59
CA GLU A 314 -22.48 -12.03 -1.72
C GLU A 314 -23.67 -12.45 -2.57
N ARG A 315 -23.71 -13.72 -2.99
CA ARG A 315 -24.78 -14.27 -3.84
C ARG A 315 -26.15 -14.21 -3.17
N GLY A 316 -26.19 -14.60 -1.90
CA GLY A 316 -27.42 -14.65 -1.11
C GLY A 316 -27.73 -13.37 -0.35
N PHE A 317 -27.03 -12.24 -0.60
CA PHE A 317 -27.18 -11.01 0.16
C PHE A 317 -28.62 -10.48 0.16
N ILE A 318 -29.18 -10.32 1.36
CA ILE A 318 -30.51 -9.72 1.56
C ILE A 318 -30.34 -8.30 2.09
N ARG A 319 -29.65 -8.15 3.22
CA ARG A 319 -29.40 -6.87 3.91
C ARG A 319 -28.23 -7.00 4.89
N ALA A 320 -27.69 -5.88 5.32
CA ALA A 320 -26.75 -5.80 6.42
C ALA A 320 -27.37 -5.01 7.59
N GLU A 321 -27.18 -5.48 8.81
CA GLU A 321 -27.37 -4.68 10.01
C GLU A 321 -26.02 -4.02 10.28
N VAL A 322 -25.96 -2.68 10.30
CA VAL A 322 -24.72 -1.91 10.38
C VAL A 322 -24.78 -0.94 11.56
N VAL A 323 -23.76 -0.92 12.36
CA VAL A 323 -23.57 0.07 13.41
C VAL A 323 -22.15 0.65 13.29
N ALA A 324 -22.00 1.98 13.40
CA ALA A 324 -20.68 2.59 13.42
C ALA A 324 -19.92 2.14 14.69
N TYR A 325 -18.62 1.92 14.56
CA TYR A 325 -17.79 1.47 15.68
C TYR A 325 -17.95 2.36 16.94
N ASN A 326 -17.88 3.67 16.77
CA ASN A 326 -18.00 4.61 17.90
C ASN A 326 -19.37 4.51 18.58
N ASP A 327 -20.46 4.43 17.80
CA ASP A 327 -21.82 4.29 18.33
C ASP A 327 -21.98 2.99 19.12
N LEU A 328 -21.35 1.89 18.66
CA LEU A 328 -21.35 0.62 19.35
C LEU A 328 -20.60 0.68 20.66
N MET A 329 -19.40 1.28 20.68
CA MET A 329 -18.58 1.43 21.89
C MET A 329 -19.27 2.29 22.94
N GLU A 330 -19.84 3.43 22.55
CA GLU A 330 -20.61 4.32 23.44
C GLU A 330 -21.88 3.67 24.00
N SER A 331 -22.45 2.74 23.24
CA SER A 331 -23.63 2.00 23.68
C SER A 331 -23.31 0.83 24.64
N GLY A 332 -22.06 0.38 24.65
CA GLY A 332 -21.58 -0.71 25.51
C GLY A 332 -22.04 -2.11 25.10
N SER A 333 -22.96 -2.26 24.15
CA SER A 333 -23.35 -3.54 23.55
C SER A 333 -24.17 -3.34 22.28
N TYR A 334 -24.20 -4.38 21.43
CA TYR A 334 -25.01 -4.37 20.21
C TYR A 334 -26.52 -4.19 20.50
N ASN A 335 -27.05 -4.83 21.57
CA ASN A 335 -28.44 -4.71 21.95
C ASN A 335 -28.78 -3.29 22.42
N ALA A 336 -27.93 -2.65 23.21
CA ALA A 336 -28.12 -1.28 23.63
C ALA A 336 -28.03 -0.30 22.44
N ALA A 337 -27.12 -0.51 21.50
CA ALA A 337 -27.08 0.28 20.27
C ALA A 337 -28.36 0.11 19.43
N LYS A 338 -28.92 -1.10 19.39
CA LYS A 338 -30.18 -1.38 18.68
C LYS A 338 -31.37 -0.71 19.36
N GLU A 339 -31.47 -0.75 20.68
CA GLU A 339 -32.51 -0.06 21.46
C GLU A 339 -32.45 1.45 21.29
N LYS A 340 -31.25 2.02 21.13
CA LYS A 340 -31.03 3.44 20.81
C LYS A 340 -31.32 3.79 19.36
N GLY A 341 -31.63 2.81 18.48
CA GLY A 341 -31.87 3.03 17.06
C GLY A 341 -30.62 3.32 16.23
N LEU A 342 -29.44 3.02 16.75
CA LEU A 342 -28.14 3.27 16.08
C LEU A 342 -27.76 2.14 15.10
N VAL A 343 -28.40 0.97 15.23
CA VAL A 343 -28.23 -0.14 14.27
C VAL A 343 -29.13 0.11 13.06
N ARG A 344 -28.51 0.43 11.94
CA ARG A 344 -29.18 0.67 10.66
C ARG A 344 -29.37 -0.66 9.91
N VAL A 345 -30.42 -0.70 9.10
CA VAL A 345 -30.67 -1.83 8.18
C VAL A 345 -30.44 -1.35 6.77
N GLU A 346 -29.37 -1.84 6.16
CA GLU A 346 -28.85 -1.36 4.89
C GLU A 346 -29.04 -2.39 3.77
N GLY A 347 -29.41 -1.89 2.58
CA GLY A 347 -29.62 -2.70 1.38
C GLY A 347 -28.38 -2.84 0.49
N LYS A 348 -28.63 -3.33 -0.74
CA LYS A 348 -27.55 -3.64 -1.71
C LYS A 348 -26.74 -2.42 -2.18
N GLU A 349 -27.34 -1.24 -2.14
CA GLU A 349 -26.69 0.00 -2.61
C GLU A 349 -25.88 0.72 -1.52
N TYR A 350 -25.89 0.19 -0.30
CA TYR A 350 -25.13 0.78 0.79
C TYR A 350 -23.62 0.71 0.52
N VAL A 351 -22.97 1.86 0.61
CA VAL A 351 -21.53 2.01 0.51
C VAL A 351 -20.91 1.89 1.89
N VAL A 352 -20.14 0.84 2.09
CA VAL A 352 -19.49 0.52 3.36
C VAL A 352 -18.51 1.61 3.77
N GLN A 353 -18.58 2.01 5.04
CA GLN A 353 -17.69 2.99 5.64
C GLN A 353 -16.60 2.31 6.47
N ASP A 354 -15.46 3.00 6.66
CA ASP A 354 -14.42 2.53 7.55
C ASP A 354 -14.93 2.44 8.99
N GLY A 355 -14.68 1.31 9.65
CA GLY A 355 -15.15 1.07 11.02
C GLY A 355 -16.63 0.64 11.14
N ASP A 356 -17.34 0.40 10.04
CA ASP A 356 -18.67 -0.21 10.12
C ASP A 356 -18.58 -1.60 10.75
N VAL A 357 -19.33 -1.84 11.83
CA VAL A 357 -19.51 -3.18 12.40
C VAL A 357 -20.76 -3.79 11.77
N MET A 358 -20.58 -4.87 11.00
CA MET A 358 -21.60 -5.40 10.10
C MET A 358 -22.04 -6.80 10.47
N LEU A 359 -23.36 -7.04 10.44
CA LEU A 359 -23.96 -8.38 10.52
C LEU A 359 -24.75 -8.66 9.23
N ILE A 360 -24.25 -9.58 8.42
CA ILE A 360 -24.84 -9.90 7.11
C ILE A 360 -26.01 -10.88 7.27
N ARG A 361 -27.15 -10.53 6.66
CA ARG A 361 -28.32 -11.41 6.52
C ARG A 361 -28.43 -11.88 5.08
N PHE A 362 -28.39 -13.16 4.88
CA PHE A 362 -28.37 -13.80 3.57
C PHE A 362 -29.27 -15.03 3.53
N ASN A 363 -29.60 -15.45 2.30
CA ASN A 363 -30.30 -16.70 2.02
C ASN A 363 -29.66 -17.36 0.80
N VAL A 364 -29.24 -18.61 0.93
CA VAL A 364 -28.62 -19.42 -0.14
C VAL A 364 -29.55 -20.54 -0.50
#